data_8714fd101fcdd7984351f09627382a8f
#
_entry.id   8714fd101fcdd7984351f09627382a8f
#
_cell.length_a   1.000
_cell.length_b   1.000
_cell.length_c   1.000
_cell.angle_alpha   90.00
_cell.angle_beta   90.00
_cell.angle_gamma   90.00
#
_symmetry.space_group_name_H-M   'P 1'
#
loop_
_entity.id
_entity.type
_entity.pdbx_description
1 polymer ?
#
loop_
_entity_poly.entity_id
_entity_poly.type
_entity_poly.pdbx_seq_one_letter_code
_entity_poly.pdbx_strand_id
1 'polypeptide(L)'
;MYTQIGDVVNIIFDRGIHLPDFDLWLDSRKKRSYGYISHAHQDHFAPHLNPLMTPHTFNLVRDQLPHSNPRLLDFGEPLETSRYSLSLHPAGHCLGSAQVLIKSKLTGQSILYTGDIKTRYNPTCQPIQPVPCDILVIESTF
;
A
#
# COMPACT_ATOMS: atom_id res chain seq x y z
N MET A 1 18.25 -7.53 -32.58
CA MET A 1 18.03 -8.09 -31.24
C MET A 1 17.05 -7.18 -30.52
N TYR A 2 15.79 -7.53 -30.53
CA TYR A 2 14.81 -6.76 -29.78
C TYR A 2 14.94 -7.18 -28.31
N THR A 3 15.43 -6.30 -27.48
CA THR A 3 15.27 -6.45 -26.04
C THR A 3 13.77 -6.40 -25.80
N GLN A 4 13.15 -7.49 -25.42
CA GLN A 4 11.80 -7.48 -24.92
C GLN A 4 11.78 -6.51 -23.73
N ILE A 5 11.15 -5.37 -23.93
CA ILE A 5 10.66 -4.53 -22.82
C ILE A 5 9.40 -5.25 -22.36
N GLY A 6 9.55 -6.48 -21.96
CA GLY A 6 8.55 -7.24 -21.27
C GLY A 6 9.03 -7.31 -19.85
N ASP A 7 8.19 -6.96 -18.92
CA ASP A 7 8.28 -7.37 -17.54
C ASP A 7 8.67 -6.28 -16.54
N VAL A 8 8.35 -5.02 -16.83
CA VAL A 8 8.31 -3.98 -15.80
C VAL A 8 6.85 -3.75 -15.39
N VAL A 9 6.58 -3.76 -14.10
CA VAL A 9 5.24 -3.48 -13.58
C VAL A 9 4.85 -2.03 -13.95
N ASN A 10 3.65 -1.86 -14.50
CA ASN A 10 3.14 -0.54 -14.83
C ASN A 10 2.71 0.20 -13.57
N ILE A 11 3.18 1.45 -13.43
CA ILE A 11 2.83 2.34 -12.33
C ILE A 11 2.31 3.64 -12.93
N ILE A 12 1.06 4.00 -12.58
CA ILE A 12 0.39 5.20 -13.06
C ILE A 12 0.02 6.08 -11.88
N PHE A 13 0.24 7.38 -11.98
CA PHE A 13 -0.19 8.34 -10.98
C PHE A 13 -1.45 9.09 -11.44
N ASP A 14 -2.56 8.91 -10.71
CA ASP A 14 -3.82 9.63 -10.89
C ASP A 14 -4.55 9.75 -9.55
N ARG A 15 -4.32 10.82 -8.81
CA ARG A 15 -4.88 11.03 -7.46
C ARG A 15 -4.63 9.87 -6.50
N GLY A 16 -3.54 9.22 -6.65
CA GLY A 16 -3.09 8.00 -6.02
C GLY A 16 -2.25 7.22 -7.00
N ILE A 17 -1.72 6.10 -6.56
CA ILE A 17 -0.88 5.25 -7.38
C ILE A 17 -1.71 4.08 -7.88
N HIS A 18 -1.76 3.88 -9.18
CA HIS A 18 -2.46 2.77 -9.81
C HIS A 18 -1.46 1.75 -10.33
N LEU A 19 -1.68 0.50 -9.99
CA LEU A 19 -0.99 -0.66 -10.51
C LEU A 19 -1.98 -1.44 -11.40
N PRO A 20 -2.08 -1.08 -12.70
CA PRO A 20 -3.13 -1.65 -13.57
C PRO A 20 -3.00 -3.16 -13.77
N ASP A 21 -1.78 -3.69 -13.72
CA ASP A 21 -1.55 -5.13 -13.85
C ASP A 21 -2.21 -5.95 -12.72
N PHE A 22 -2.49 -5.31 -11.58
CA PHE A 22 -3.08 -5.93 -10.40
C PHE A 22 -4.49 -5.43 -10.08
N ASP A 23 -5.00 -4.45 -10.82
CA ASP A 23 -6.24 -3.74 -10.51
C ASP A 23 -6.23 -3.21 -9.06
N LEU A 24 -5.13 -2.62 -8.64
CA LEU A 24 -4.89 -2.14 -7.28
C LEU A 24 -4.52 -0.67 -7.28
N TRP A 25 -5.15 0.09 -6.39
CA TRP A 25 -4.84 1.48 -6.12
C TRP A 25 -4.18 1.64 -4.76
N LEU A 26 -3.15 2.48 -4.67
CA LEU A 26 -2.44 2.78 -3.44
C LEU A 26 -2.72 4.25 -3.07
N ASP A 27 -3.27 4.48 -1.89
CA ASP A 27 -3.62 5.80 -1.35
C ASP A 27 -4.39 6.69 -2.33
N SER A 28 -5.36 6.13 -3.05
CA SER A 28 -6.21 6.91 -3.93
C SER A 28 -7.16 7.80 -3.13
N ARG A 29 -7.20 9.08 -3.48
CA ARG A 29 -8.16 10.06 -2.93
C ARG A 29 -9.53 10.01 -3.64
N LYS A 30 -9.67 9.15 -4.61
CA LYS A 30 -10.93 8.87 -5.31
C LYS A 30 -11.38 7.45 -4.99
N LYS A 31 -12.68 7.26 -4.78
CA LYS A 31 -13.27 5.94 -4.51
C LYS A 31 -12.90 4.96 -5.62
N ARG A 32 -12.42 3.78 -5.22
CA ARG A 32 -12.02 2.68 -6.11
C ARG A 32 -12.64 1.37 -5.64
N SER A 33 -12.69 0.37 -6.53
CA SER A 33 -13.13 -0.98 -6.15
C SER A 33 -12.16 -1.63 -5.19
N TYR A 34 -10.85 -1.54 -5.46
CA TYR A 34 -9.79 -2.06 -4.61
C TYR A 34 -8.77 -0.96 -4.31
N GLY A 35 -8.61 -0.62 -3.05
CA GLY A 35 -7.73 0.45 -2.62
C GLY A 35 -6.97 0.10 -1.35
N TYR A 36 -5.65 0.15 -1.41
CA TYR A 36 -4.79 0.11 -0.23
C TYR A 36 -4.76 1.47 0.45
N ILE A 37 -4.88 1.47 1.77
CA ILE A 37 -4.80 2.65 2.62
C ILE A 37 -3.60 2.49 3.54
N SER A 38 -2.57 3.32 3.33
CA SER A 38 -1.32 3.21 4.08
C SER A 38 -1.44 3.65 5.54
N HIS A 39 -2.25 4.67 5.81
CA HIS A 39 -2.48 5.21 7.14
C HIS A 39 -3.74 6.09 7.19
N ALA A 40 -4.09 6.58 8.38
CA ALA A 40 -5.39 7.18 8.66
C ALA A 40 -5.53 8.68 8.31
N HIS A 41 -4.53 9.33 7.71
CA HIS A 41 -4.65 10.71 7.29
C HIS A 41 -5.58 10.84 6.08
N GLN A 42 -6.45 11.86 6.10
CA GLN A 42 -7.57 11.99 5.14
C GLN A 42 -7.13 12.17 3.69
N ASP A 43 -5.95 12.71 3.45
CA ASP A 43 -5.39 12.90 2.13
C ASP A 43 -4.82 11.61 1.50
N HIS A 44 -4.88 10.48 2.22
CA HIS A 44 -4.38 9.18 1.77
C HIS A 44 -5.47 8.15 1.52
N PHE A 45 -6.75 8.47 1.69
CA PHE A 45 -7.81 7.50 1.43
C PHE A 45 -9.11 8.10 0.92
N ALA A 46 -9.98 7.23 0.41
CA ALA A 46 -11.35 7.47 0.03
C ALA A 46 -12.20 6.25 0.45
N PRO A 47 -13.54 6.34 0.45
CA PRO A 47 -14.39 5.22 0.84
C PRO A 47 -14.45 4.13 -0.23
N HIS A 48 -13.34 3.41 -0.40
CA HIS A 48 -13.22 2.30 -1.35
C HIS A 48 -14.23 1.18 -1.04
N LEU A 49 -14.60 0.40 -2.06
CA LEU A 49 -15.49 -0.75 -1.87
C LEU A 49 -14.81 -1.87 -1.08
N ASN A 50 -13.57 -2.18 -1.42
CA ASN A 50 -12.76 -3.21 -0.78
C ASN A 50 -11.42 -2.61 -0.33
N PRO A 51 -11.40 -1.85 0.77
CA PRO A 51 -10.16 -1.25 1.24
C PRO A 51 -9.28 -2.29 1.94
N LEU A 52 -7.97 -2.18 1.72
CA LEU A 52 -6.94 -3.00 2.35
C LEU A 52 -6.10 -2.14 3.29
N MET A 53 -5.95 -2.53 4.53
CA MET A 53 -5.18 -1.78 5.53
C MET A 53 -4.87 -2.62 6.76
N THR A 54 -4.09 -2.04 7.68
CA THR A 54 -3.89 -2.65 9.00
C THR A 54 -5.14 -2.50 9.88
N PRO A 55 -5.32 -3.37 10.89
CA PRO A 55 -6.42 -3.25 11.85
C PRO A 55 -6.43 -1.91 12.59
N HIS A 56 -5.26 -1.39 12.96
CA HIS A 56 -5.18 -0.08 13.65
C HIS A 56 -5.63 1.07 12.75
N THR A 57 -5.22 1.09 11.49
CA THR A 57 -5.70 2.09 10.53
C THR A 57 -7.22 1.99 10.37
N PHE A 58 -7.75 0.79 10.22
CA PHE A 58 -9.20 0.59 10.11
C PHE A 58 -9.96 1.13 11.33
N ASN A 59 -9.49 0.87 12.53
CA ASN A 59 -10.13 1.38 13.76
C ASN A 59 -10.20 2.91 13.79
N LEU A 60 -9.24 3.59 13.16
CA LEU A 60 -9.23 5.06 13.10
C LEU A 60 -10.14 5.64 12.01
N VAL A 61 -10.38 4.92 10.92
CA VAL A 61 -11.10 5.44 9.75
C VAL A 61 -12.45 4.78 9.48
N ARG A 62 -12.83 3.74 10.21
CA ARG A 62 -14.01 2.91 9.93
C ARG A 62 -15.31 3.70 9.76
N ASP A 63 -15.49 4.77 10.53
CA ASP A 63 -16.70 5.60 10.46
C ASP A 63 -16.76 6.42 9.16
N GLN A 64 -15.64 6.56 8.47
CA GLN A 64 -15.52 7.24 7.18
C GLN A 64 -15.56 6.26 6.00
N LEU A 65 -15.69 4.96 6.28
CA LEU A 65 -15.77 3.89 5.28
C LEU A 65 -17.12 3.14 5.34
N PRO A 66 -18.27 3.87 5.27
CA PRO A 66 -19.57 3.20 5.30
C PRO A 66 -19.71 2.30 4.06
N HIS A 67 -20.35 1.15 4.25
CA HIS A 67 -20.61 0.18 3.17
C HIS A 67 -19.37 -0.42 2.50
N SER A 68 -18.20 -0.31 3.11
CA SER A 68 -17.00 -0.98 2.62
C SER A 68 -16.93 -2.44 3.07
N ASN A 69 -16.17 -3.24 2.32
CA ASN A 69 -15.82 -4.60 2.65
C ASN A 69 -14.29 -4.67 2.91
N PRO A 70 -13.82 -4.32 4.12
CA PRO A 70 -12.40 -4.18 4.38
C PRO A 70 -11.68 -5.53 4.46
N ARG A 71 -10.47 -5.57 3.91
CA ARG A 71 -9.49 -6.61 4.15
C ARG A 71 -8.44 -6.07 5.11
N LEU A 72 -8.30 -6.69 6.27
CA LEU A 72 -7.34 -6.29 7.29
C LEU A 72 -6.18 -7.28 7.32
N LEU A 73 -4.97 -6.76 7.29
CA LEU A 73 -3.74 -7.54 7.37
C LEU A 73 -2.87 -7.02 8.52
N ASP A 74 -2.43 -7.92 9.37
CA ASP A 74 -1.36 -7.63 10.33
C ASP A 74 -0.02 -7.49 9.62
N PHE A 75 0.93 -6.80 10.25
CA PHE A 75 2.27 -6.69 9.71
C PHE A 75 2.88 -8.07 9.45
N GLY A 76 3.45 -8.26 8.25
CA GLY A 76 4.06 -9.50 7.82
C GLY A 76 3.09 -10.59 7.36
N GLU A 77 1.78 -10.43 7.56
CA GLU A 77 0.78 -11.39 7.08
C GLU A 77 0.69 -11.35 5.56
N PRO A 78 0.91 -12.47 4.84
CA PRO A 78 0.83 -12.47 3.39
C PRO A 78 -0.61 -12.52 2.89
N LEU A 79 -0.90 -11.76 1.84
CA LEU A 79 -2.09 -11.89 1.01
C LEU A 79 -1.66 -12.46 -0.34
N GLU A 80 -2.26 -13.57 -0.73
CA GLU A 80 -1.97 -14.25 -1.98
C GLU A 80 -3.11 -14.08 -2.98
N THR A 81 -2.77 -13.73 -4.22
CA THR A 81 -3.67 -13.70 -5.36
C THR A 81 -3.06 -14.47 -6.52
N SER A 82 -3.81 -14.64 -7.61
CA SER A 82 -3.27 -15.27 -8.82
C SER A 82 -2.20 -14.43 -9.51
N ARG A 83 -2.18 -13.11 -9.32
CA ARG A 83 -1.30 -12.17 -10.03
C ARG A 83 -0.16 -11.63 -9.16
N TYR A 84 -0.34 -11.57 -7.85
CA TYR A 84 0.66 -11.02 -6.93
C TYR A 84 0.53 -11.61 -5.53
N SER A 85 1.58 -11.46 -4.74
CA SER A 85 1.55 -11.56 -3.28
C SER A 85 1.79 -10.19 -2.67
N LEU A 86 1.26 -9.97 -1.47
CA LEU A 86 1.32 -8.67 -0.81
C LEU A 86 1.51 -8.86 0.69
N SER A 87 2.30 -7.98 1.30
CA SER A 87 2.48 -7.91 2.76
C SER A 87 2.66 -6.46 3.21
N LEU A 88 2.24 -6.19 4.46
CA LEU A 88 2.35 -4.87 5.08
C LEU A 88 3.49 -4.87 6.08
N HIS A 89 4.21 -3.75 6.16
CA HIS A 89 5.35 -3.55 7.06
C HIS A 89 5.27 -2.18 7.73
N PRO A 90 5.74 -2.03 8.98
CA PRO A 90 5.66 -0.74 9.67
C PRO A 90 6.34 0.40 8.91
N ALA A 91 5.69 1.54 8.84
CA ALA A 91 6.20 2.77 8.23
C ALA A 91 6.74 3.79 9.24
N GLY A 92 6.43 3.64 10.52
CA GLY A 92 6.94 4.49 11.60
C GLY A 92 6.32 5.89 11.68
N HIS A 93 5.30 6.18 10.86
CA HIS A 93 4.73 7.52 10.73
C HIS A 93 3.66 7.81 11.80
N CYS A 94 2.66 6.94 11.92
CA CYS A 94 1.63 7.02 12.94
C CYS A 94 1.09 5.61 13.25
N LEU A 95 0.18 5.51 14.23
CA LEU A 95 -0.42 4.24 14.61
C LEU A 95 -1.06 3.55 13.39
N GLY A 96 -0.64 2.32 13.12
CA GLY A 96 -1.13 1.52 12.01
C GLY A 96 -0.52 1.83 10.65
N SER A 97 0.29 2.89 10.53
CA SER A 97 0.93 3.24 9.25
C SER A 97 1.79 2.11 8.71
N ALA A 98 1.63 1.82 7.43
CA ALA A 98 2.26 0.69 6.79
C ALA A 98 2.88 1.03 5.44
N GLN A 99 3.97 0.36 5.13
CA GLN A 99 4.49 0.19 3.78
C GLN A 99 3.85 -1.07 3.17
N VAL A 100 3.62 -1.08 1.88
CA VAL A 100 3.12 -2.28 1.20
C VAL A 100 4.17 -2.82 0.23
N LEU A 101 4.53 -4.08 0.41
CA LEU A 101 5.38 -4.83 -0.50
C LEU A 101 4.50 -5.70 -1.39
N ILE A 102 4.61 -5.51 -2.70
CA ILE A 102 3.85 -6.29 -3.70
C ILE A 102 4.85 -6.99 -4.59
N LYS A 103 4.71 -8.32 -4.71
CA LYS A 103 5.53 -9.15 -5.60
C LYS A 103 4.69 -9.64 -6.76
N SER A 104 5.05 -9.24 -7.97
CA SER A 104 4.40 -9.70 -9.18
C SER A 104 4.70 -11.17 -9.44
N LYS A 105 3.67 -11.97 -9.62
CA LYS A 105 3.82 -13.37 -10.05
C LYS A 105 4.07 -13.49 -11.56
N LEU A 106 3.78 -12.42 -12.30
CA LEU A 106 4.01 -12.36 -13.73
C LEU A 106 5.47 -12.04 -14.07
N THR A 107 6.04 -11.02 -13.41
CA THR A 107 7.39 -10.51 -13.73
C THR A 107 8.45 -10.96 -12.71
N GLY A 108 8.05 -11.39 -11.54
CA GLY A 108 8.94 -11.67 -10.41
C GLY A 108 9.45 -10.42 -9.67
N GLN A 109 9.14 -9.22 -10.16
CA GLN A 109 9.57 -7.97 -9.53
C GLN A 109 8.78 -7.64 -8.28
N SER A 110 9.45 -7.00 -7.32
CA SER A 110 8.84 -6.47 -6.11
C SER A 110 8.77 -4.94 -6.15
N ILE A 111 7.63 -4.41 -5.68
CA ILE A 111 7.37 -2.98 -5.55
C ILE A 111 7.12 -2.71 -4.08
N LEU A 112 7.84 -1.74 -3.51
CA LEU A 112 7.54 -1.21 -2.19
C LEU A 112 6.99 0.21 -2.33
N TYR A 113 5.78 0.43 -1.82
CA TYR A 113 5.22 1.75 -1.62
C TYR A 113 5.25 2.08 -0.14
N THR A 114 5.89 3.18 0.21
CA THR A 114 6.16 3.51 1.61
C THR A 114 4.96 4.15 2.32
N GLY A 115 4.02 4.75 1.60
CA GLY A 115 3.15 5.74 2.21
C GLY A 115 4.01 6.85 2.83
N ASP A 116 3.49 7.52 3.83
CA ASP A 116 4.29 8.44 4.63
C ASP A 116 5.14 7.66 5.63
N ILE A 117 6.41 8.02 5.73
CA ILE A 117 7.37 7.36 6.61
C ILE A 117 7.96 8.31 7.64
N LYS A 118 8.43 7.74 8.74
CA LYS A 118 9.19 8.47 9.75
C LYS A 118 10.33 7.60 10.26
N THR A 119 11.54 8.10 10.13
CA THR A 119 12.75 7.38 10.56
C THR A 119 13.12 7.63 12.02
N ARG A 120 12.60 8.72 12.60
CA ARG A 120 12.80 9.01 14.02
C ARG A 120 11.85 8.15 14.86
N TYR A 121 12.32 7.75 16.05
CA TYR A 121 11.49 7.03 17.00
C TYR A 121 10.18 7.78 17.29
N ASN A 122 9.09 7.04 17.22
CA ASN A 122 7.76 7.52 17.55
C ASN A 122 7.12 6.51 18.53
N PRO A 123 6.86 6.88 19.80
CA PRO A 123 6.35 5.95 20.80
C PRO A 123 4.91 5.51 20.54
N THR A 124 4.20 6.13 19.58
CA THR A 124 2.79 5.83 19.28
C THR A 124 2.61 4.72 18.24
N CYS A 125 3.69 4.29 17.59
CA CYS A 125 3.63 3.27 16.55
C CYS A 125 4.91 2.43 16.50
N GLN A 126 4.87 1.35 15.75
CA GLN A 126 6.05 0.54 15.50
C GLN A 126 7.05 1.31 14.63
N PRO A 127 8.37 1.21 14.90
CA PRO A 127 9.40 1.82 14.07
C PRO A 127 9.34 1.34 12.64
N ILE A 128 9.78 2.20 11.70
CA ILE A 128 9.89 1.81 10.28
C ILE A 128 10.78 0.57 10.15
N GLN A 129 10.33 -0.36 9.33
CA GLN A 129 11.09 -1.56 8.97
C GLN A 129 11.69 -1.38 7.58
N PRO A 130 13.00 -1.51 7.40
CA PRO A 130 13.61 -1.60 6.08
C PRO A 130 13.13 -2.84 5.34
N VAL A 131 12.69 -2.68 4.09
CA VAL A 131 12.19 -3.77 3.27
C VAL A 131 12.89 -3.74 1.91
N PRO A 132 13.64 -4.79 1.54
CA PRO A 132 14.24 -4.87 0.21
C PRO A 132 13.18 -4.94 -0.89
N CYS A 133 13.44 -4.26 -2.02
CA CYS A 133 12.56 -4.26 -3.18
C CYS A 133 13.34 -3.98 -4.46
N ASP A 134 12.74 -4.31 -5.61
CA ASP A 134 13.29 -3.97 -6.92
C ASP A 134 12.89 -2.55 -7.33
N ILE A 135 11.66 -2.16 -7.00
CA ILE A 135 11.11 -0.84 -7.33
C ILE A 135 10.63 -0.17 -6.03
N LEU A 136 11.12 1.02 -5.77
CA LEU A 136 10.74 1.82 -4.60
C LEU A 136 9.91 3.03 -5.03
N VAL A 137 8.70 3.15 -4.48
CA VAL A 137 7.86 4.34 -4.58
C VAL A 137 7.83 4.98 -3.20
N ILE A 138 8.51 6.08 -3.05
CA ILE A 138 8.75 6.76 -1.77
C ILE A 138 8.19 8.18 -1.79
N GLU A 139 7.67 8.60 -0.66
CA GLU A 139 7.31 10.00 -0.46
C GLU A 139 8.55 10.90 -0.38
N SER A 140 8.35 12.19 -0.64
CA SER A 140 9.40 13.21 -0.52
C SER A 140 8.89 14.45 0.20
N THR A 141 8.12 14.27 1.25
CA THR A 141 7.59 15.36 2.07
C THR A 141 8.70 15.91 2.97
N PHE A 142 8.83 17.20 3.03
CA PHE A 142 9.83 17.91 3.84
C PHE A 142 9.22 18.50 5.10
#